data_049e0043900420c9c6e9f14e5298e697
#
_entry.id   049e0043900420c9c6e9f14e5298e697
#
_cell.length_a   1.000
_cell.length_b   1.000
_cell.length_c   1.000
_cell.angle_alpha   90.00
_cell.angle_beta   90.00
_cell.angle_gamma   90.00
#
_symmetry.space_group_name_H-M   'P 1'
#
loop_
_entity.id
_entity.type
_entity.pdbx_description
1 polymer ?
#
loop_
_entity_poly.entity_id
_entity_poly.type
_entity_poly.pdbx_seq_one_letter_code
_entity_poly.pdbx_strand_id
1 'polypeptide(L)'
;MNYAIEFHDANYPFLNVAARKKSLKHSLLSVVSGLAIIKLGKQEYAIEPGQYFWIPQGCLSSLTFLPNTHVHRCDFSVRLNDAFAQQAGFIKPSILLKALIEKLAKTETRSDIQLDLLAVVKHEVLAISPNLSNSALSQVINQWKPGCEARISRELCLVLTLREARKMKLSGKKESQIVEHLFAGNTEEYEQLCFLVFGEAL
;
A
#
# COMPACT_ATOMS: atom_id res chain seq x y z
N MET A 1 -12.14 9.09 21.96
CA MET A 1 -13.17 8.10 21.56
C MET A 1 -12.60 7.25 20.44
N ASN A 2 -12.65 5.92 20.52
CA ASN A 2 -12.29 5.07 19.38
C ASN A 2 -13.51 4.92 18.48
N TYR A 3 -13.47 5.56 17.33
CA TYR A 3 -14.54 5.42 16.34
C TYR A 3 -14.56 3.99 15.76
N ALA A 4 -15.76 3.48 15.50
CA ALA A 4 -15.93 2.16 14.92
C ALA A 4 -15.46 2.10 13.44
N ILE A 5 -15.51 3.26 12.75
CA ILE A 5 -15.03 3.42 11.38
C ILE A 5 -14.17 4.70 11.34
N GLU A 6 -13.03 4.62 10.68
CA GLU A 6 -12.08 5.73 10.54
C GLU A 6 -11.73 5.93 9.07
N PHE A 7 -11.66 7.17 8.63
CA PHE A 7 -11.14 7.55 7.32
C PHE A 7 -9.79 8.21 7.48
N HIS A 8 -8.85 7.83 6.63
CA HIS A 8 -7.50 8.37 6.56
C HIS A 8 -7.22 8.82 5.13
N ASP A 9 -6.81 10.06 5.00
CA ASP A 9 -6.22 10.64 3.81
C ASP A 9 -4.72 10.75 4.06
N ALA A 10 -3.90 10.00 3.30
CA ALA A 10 -2.48 9.86 3.58
C ALA A 10 -1.62 10.02 2.33
N ASN A 11 -0.62 10.90 2.46
CA ASN A 11 0.42 11.09 1.46
C ASN A 11 1.74 10.48 1.93
N TYR A 12 2.38 9.74 1.05
CA TYR A 12 3.68 9.12 1.26
C TYR A 12 4.69 9.76 0.30
N PRO A 13 5.38 10.84 0.73
CA PRO A 13 6.38 11.50 -0.11
C PRO A 13 7.58 10.60 -0.40
N PHE A 14 7.88 9.69 0.52
CA PHE A 14 8.98 8.76 0.44
C PHE A 14 8.50 7.31 0.46
N LEU A 15 9.41 6.39 0.10
CA LEU A 15 9.14 4.94 0.15
C LEU A 15 8.83 4.51 1.58
N ASN A 16 7.62 4.04 1.77
CA ASN A 16 7.16 3.48 3.05
C ASN A 16 6.93 1.98 2.92
N VAL A 17 7.68 1.19 3.69
CA VAL A 17 7.56 -0.27 3.71
C VAL A 17 7.10 -0.72 5.09
N ALA A 18 5.84 -1.12 5.18
CA ALA A 18 5.29 -1.65 6.43
C ALA A 18 5.78 -3.06 6.69
N ALA A 19 6.09 -3.36 7.95
CA ALA A 19 6.41 -4.72 8.37
C ALA A 19 5.23 -5.68 8.10
N ARG A 20 5.55 -6.93 7.77
CA ARG A 20 4.55 -7.97 7.56
C ARG A 20 3.87 -8.32 8.88
N LYS A 21 2.59 -8.04 8.98
CA LYS A 21 1.79 -8.28 10.20
C LYS A 21 0.33 -8.62 9.86
N LYS A 22 -0.35 -9.24 10.82
CA LYS A 22 -1.80 -9.44 10.71
C LYS A 22 -2.52 -8.10 10.84
N SER A 23 -3.47 -7.86 9.95
CA SER A 23 -4.33 -6.68 10.03
C SER A 23 -5.21 -6.75 11.29
N LEU A 24 -5.23 -5.67 12.08
CA LEU A 24 -6.05 -5.59 13.29
C LEU A 24 -7.49 -5.16 13.00
N LYS A 25 -7.72 -4.53 11.85
CA LYS A 25 -9.03 -4.03 11.39
C LYS A 25 -9.28 -4.52 9.97
N HIS A 26 -10.50 -4.49 9.52
CA HIS A 26 -10.79 -4.53 8.10
C HIS A 26 -10.41 -3.18 7.48
N SER A 27 -9.86 -3.17 6.28
CA SER A 27 -9.44 -1.95 5.62
C SER A 27 -9.80 -1.94 4.14
N LEU A 28 -10.42 -0.86 3.70
CA LEU A 28 -10.57 -0.53 2.29
C LEU A 28 -9.50 0.50 1.93
N LEU A 29 -8.62 0.16 1.00
CA LEU A 29 -7.57 1.03 0.47
C LEU A 29 -7.93 1.46 -0.95
N SER A 30 -7.79 2.75 -1.24
CA SER A 30 -7.89 3.32 -2.58
C SER A 30 -6.64 4.12 -2.89
N VAL A 31 -6.02 3.87 -4.04
CA VAL A 31 -4.86 4.64 -4.50
C VAL A 31 -5.36 5.78 -5.37
N VAL A 32 -5.03 7.01 -4.97
CA VAL A 32 -5.39 8.24 -5.71
C VAL A 32 -4.33 8.55 -6.75
N SER A 33 -3.05 8.51 -6.34
CA SER A 33 -1.89 8.70 -7.22
C SER A 33 -0.70 7.87 -6.73
N GLY A 34 0.30 7.69 -7.57
CA GLY A 34 1.47 6.87 -7.27
C GLY A 34 1.20 5.38 -7.41
N LEU A 35 1.81 4.56 -6.57
CA LEU A 35 1.70 3.10 -6.61
C LEU A 35 1.82 2.51 -5.21
N ALA A 36 0.87 1.65 -4.85
CA ALA A 36 0.98 0.82 -3.67
C ALA A 36 1.20 -0.65 -4.06
N ILE A 37 1.94 -1.38 -3.24
CA ILE A 37 2.15 -2.82 -3.42
C ILE A 37 1.71 -3.51 -2.13
N ILE A 38 0.83 -4.49 -2.24
CA ILE A 38 0.47 -5.35 -1.13
C ILE A 38 1.04 -6.74 -1.34
N LYS A 39 1.72 -7.27 -0.33
CA LYS A 39 2.23 -8.64 -0.31
C LYS A 39 1.30 -9.53 0.51
N LEU A 40 0.77 -10.57 -0.16
CA LEU A 40 -0.04 -11.63 0.44
C LEU A 40 0.64 -12.97 0.19
N GLY A 41 1.02 -13.66 1.26
CA GLY A 41 1.80 -14.88 1.10
C GLY A 41 3.14 -14.65 0.40
N LYS A 42 3.32 -15.27 -0.77
CA LYS A 42 4.51 -15.11 -1.62
C LYS A 42 4.29 -14.14 -2.78
N GLN A 43 3.05 -13.72 -3.05
CA GLN A 43 2.68 -12.87 -4.18
C GLN A 43 2.59 -11.41 -3.77
N GLU A 44 2.98 -10.53 -4.67
CA GLU A 44 2.86 -9.08 -4.57
C GLU A 44 1.85 -8.59 -5.61
N TYR A 45 0.94 -7.71 -5.17
CA TYR A 45 -0.10 -7.13 -6.01
C TYR A 45 0.10 -5.64 -6.07
N ALA A 46 0.28 -5.10 -7.27
CA ALA A 46 0.35 -3.68 -7.54
C ALA A 46 -1.06 -3.08 -7.53
N ILE A 47 -1.26 -2.05 -6.73
CA ILE A 47 -2.51 -1.30 -6.65
C ILE A 47 -2.24 0.05 -7.30
N GLU A 48 -2.79 0.23 -8.51
CA GLU A 48 -2.59 1.38 -9.37
C GLU A 48 -3.62 2.50 -9.08
N PRO A 49 -3.39 3.74 -9.54
CA PRO A 49 -4.34 4.83 -9.34
C PRO A 49 -5.75 4.48 -9.81
N GLY A 50 -6.75 4.82 -8.99
CA GLY A 50 -8.16 4.51 -9.22
C GLY A 50 -8.58 3.09 -8.83
N GLN A 51 -7.65 2.24 -8.43
CA GLN A 51 -7.97 0.90 -7.93
C GLN A 51 -8.25 0.89 -6.44
N TYR A 52 -9.09 -0.05 -6.04
CA TYR A 52 -9.51 -0.29 -4.66
C TYR A 52 -9.13 -1.70 -4.24
N PHE A 53 -8.64 -1.83 -3.02
CA PHE A 53 -8.22 -3.10 -2.47
C PHE A 53 -8.78 -3.31 -1.06
N TRP A 54 -9.39 -4.47 -0.82
CA TRP A 54 -9.91 -4.88 0.47
C TRP A 54 -8.90 -5.74 1.22
N ILE A 55 -8.69 -5.41 2.49
CA ILE A 55 -7.82 -6.17 3.41
C ILE A 55 -8.66 -6.55 4.62
N PRO A 56 -9.06 -7.83 4.77
CA PRO A 56 -9.82 -8.26 5.93
C PRO A 56 -8.97 -8.28 7.20
N GLN A 57 -9.63 -8.21 8.34
CA GLN A 57 -9.00 -8.45 9.62
C GLN A 57 -8.30 -9.82 9.65
N GLY A 58 -7.17 -9.90 10.36
CA GLY A 58 -6.39 -11.15 10.48
C GLY A 58 -5.56 -11.49 9.23
N CYS A 59 -5.74 -10.77 8.13
CA CYS A 59 -4.94 -10.97 6.91
C CYS A 59 -3.47 -10.66 7.17
N LEU A 60 -2.60 -11.64 6.92
CA LEU A 60 -1.15 -11.47 7.06
C LEU A 60 -0.59 -10.82 5.79
N SER A 61 -0.37 -9.52 5.85
CA SER A 61 0.06 -8.70 4.71
C SER A 61 1.19 -7.76 5.06
N SER A 62 1.85 -7.22 4.04
CA SER A 62 2.69 -6.04 4.16
C SER A 62 2.35 -5.07 3.03
N LEU A 63 2.24 -3.79 3.36
CA LEU A 63 2.00 -2.71 2.41
C LEU A 63 3.30 -1.98 2.14
N THR A 64 3.53 -1.66 0.88
CA THR A 64 4.61 -0.77 0.43
C THR A 64 3.95 0.36 -0.35
N PHE A 65 4.20 1.60 0.06
CA PHE A 65 3.81 2.78 -0.69
C PHE A 65 5.06 3.36 -1.33
N LEU A 66 5.05 3.49 -2.65
CA LEU A 66 6.16 4.08 -3.40
C LEU A 66 6.22 5.60 -3.15
N PRO A 67 7.34 6.26 -3.43
CA PRO A 67 7.43 7.72 -3.30
C PRO A 67 6.29 8.43 -4.04
N ASN A 68 5.79 9.52 -3.45
CA ASN A 68 4.68 10.33 -3.97
C ASN A 68 3.36 9.58 -4.14
N THR A 69 3.12 8.56 -3.31
CA THR A 69 1.84 7.83 -3.30
C THR A 69 0.84 8.51 -2.37
N HIS A 70 -0.35 8.78 -2.90
CA HIS A 70 -1.50 9.30 -2.17
C HIS A 70 -2.59 8.23 -2.11
N VAL A 71 -3.09 7.99 -0.92
CA VAL A 71 -4.11 6.95 -0.69
C VAL A 71 -5.22 7.44 0.23
N HIS A 72 -6.43 6.96 -0.01
CA HIS A 72 -7.52 7.00 0.94
C HIS A 72 -7.71 5.61 1.56
N ARG A 73 -7.94 5.57 2.85
CA ARG A 73 -8.15 4.33 3.58
C ARG A 73 -9.30 4.46 4.56
N CYS A 74 -10.24 3.51 4.50
CA CYS A 74 -11.27 3.34 5.51
C CYS A 74 -10.97 2.10 6.35
N ASP A 75 -10.85 2.28 7.66
CA ASP A 75 -10.63 1.21 8.62
C ASP A 75 -11.90 0.93 9.42
N PHE A 76 -12.29 -0.35 9.48
CA PHE A 76 -13.48 -0.82 10.18
C PHE A 76 -13.07 -1.64 11.40
N SER A 77 -13.54 -1.24 12.56
CA SER A 77 -13.24 -1.89 13.82
C SER A 77 -13.83 -3.30 13.87
N VAL A 78 -13.09 -4.20 14.49
CA VAL A 78 -13.56 -5.57 14.82
C VAL A 78 -14.76 -5.61 15.77
N ARG A 79 -15.10 -4.49 16.40
CA ARG A 79 -16.29 -4.37 17.25
C ARG A 79 -17.58 -4.23 16.44
N LEU A 80 -17.46 -3.99 15.13
CA LEU A 80 -18.58 -4.05 14.23
C LEU A 80 -18.94 -5.52 13.99
N ASN A 81 -20.14 -5.92 14.36
CA ASN A 81 -20.64 -7.30 14.20
C ASN A 81 -21.20 -7.56 12.79
N ASP A 82 -20.76 -6.78 11.80
CA ASP A 82 -21.21 -6.89 10.42
C ASP A 82 -20.44 -8.01 9.69
N ALA A 83 -21.08 -8.67 8.72
CA ALA A 83 -20.51 -9.76 7.93
C ALA A 83 -19.60 -9.24 6.81
N PHE A 84 -18.45 -8.70 7.14
CA PHE A 84 -17.47 -8.25 6.17
C PHE A 84 -16.85 -9.41 5.38
N ALA A 85 -16.46 -9.13 4.11
CA ALA A 85 -15.75 -10.09 3.27
C ALA A 85 -14.45 -10.56 3.95
N GLN A 86 -14.24 -11.88 4.02
CA GLN A 86 -13.09 -12.50 4.67
C GLN A 86 -11.91 -12.72 3.71
N GLN A 87 -12.09 -12.48 2.43
CA GLN A 87 -11.05 -12.59 1.42
C GLN A 87 -10.44 -11.23 1.12
N ALA A 88 -9.11 -11.16 1.01
CA ALA A 88 -8.42 -9.97 0.51
C ALA A 88 -8.49 -9.92 -1.02
N GLY A 89 -8.52 -8.72 -1.61
CA GLY A 89 -8.47 -8.60 -3.06
C GLY A 89 -8.90 -7.24 -3.58
N PHE A 90 -8.76 -7.09 -4.90
CA PHE A 90 -9.30 -5.95 -5.60
C PHE A 90 -10.82 -5.96 -5.56
N ILE A 91 -11.41 -4.81 -5.45
CA ILE A 91 -12.85 -4.62 -5.58
C ILE A 91 -13.17 -3.68 -6.73
N LYS A 92 -14.34 -3.88 -7.33
CA LYS A 92 -14.92 -2.92 -8.28
C LYS A 92 -15.88 -2.04 -7.48
N PRO A 93 -15.47 -0.81 -7.11
CA PRO A 93 -16.33 0.06 -6.32
C PRO A 93 -17.57 0.49 -7.10
N SER A 94 -18.70 0.64 -6.42
CA SER A 94 -19.89 1.29 -6.98
C SER A 94 -19.61 2.78 -7.27
N ILE A 95 -20.44 3.40 -8.06
CA ILE A 95 -20.37 4.87 -8.30
C ILE A 95 -20.55 5.61 -6.98
N LEU A 96 -21.48 5.12 -6.14
CA LEU A 96 -21.74 5.72 -4.84
C LEU A 96 -20.51 5.61 -3.92
N LEU A 97 -19.87 4.43 -3.81
CA LEU A 97 -18.69 4.25 -2.98
C LEU A 97 -17.55 5.19 -3.39
N LYS A 98 -17.30 5.37 -4.70
CA LYS A 98 -16.31 6.34 -5.20
C LYS A 98 -16.64 7.75 -4.75
N ALA A 99 -17.87 8.19 -4.97
CA ALA A 99 -18.32 9.55 -4.59
C ALA A 99 -18.22 9.79 -3.07
N LEU A 100 -18.53 8.77 -2.26
CA LEU A 100 -18.40 8.84 -0.80
C LEU A 100 -16.94 9.01 -0.37
N ILE A 101 -16.00 8.24 -0.92
CA ILE A 101 -14.57 8.36 -0.61
C ILE A 101 -14.03 9.74 -1.00
N GLU A 102 -14.38 10.24 -2.19
CA GLU A 102 -14.00 11.59 -2.64
C GLU A 102 -14.62 12.68 -1.75
N LYS A 103 -15.85 12.51 -1.29
CA LYS A 103 -16.52 13.44 -0.39
C LYS A 103 -15.86 13.43 0.99
N LEU A 104 -15.51 12.26 1.52
CA LEU A 104 -14.81 12.11 2.81
C LEU A 104 -13.47 12.83 2.81
N ALA A 105 -12.71 12.76 1.72
CA ALA A 105 -11.43 13.47 1.58
C ALA A 105 -11.56 15.00 1.66
N LYS A 106 -12.76 15.54 1.40
CA LYS A 106 -13.06 16.99 1.46
C LYS A 106 -13.86 17.38 2.70
N THR A 107 -14.17 16.42 3.57
CA THR A 107 -15.03 16.64 4.73
C THR A 107 -14.17 16.80 5.97
N GLU A 108 -14.57 17.76 6.83
CA GLU A 108 -13.88 18.00 8.09
C GLU A 108 -13.88 16.75 8.97
N THR A 109 -12.69 16.43 9.49
CA THR A 109 -12.50 15.24 10.32
C THR A 109 -13.31 15.34 11.62
N ARG A 110 -14.00 14.25 11.95
CA ARG A 110 -14.84 14.10 13.15
C ARG A 110 -16.11 14.94 13.16
N SER A 111 -16.56 15.43 12.01
CA SER A 111 -17.86 16.06 11.87
C SER A 111 -18.99 15.01 11.87
N ASP A 112 -20.22 15.41 12.22
CA ASP A 112 -21.39 14.52 12.11
C ASP A 112 -21.61 14.06 10.68
N ILE A 113 -21.35 14.96 9.70
CA ILE A 113 -21.40 14.63 8.28
C ILE A 113 -20.42 13.49 7.92
N GLN A 114 -19.20 13.53 8.47
CA GLN A 114 -18.24 12.45 8.25
C GLN A 114 -18.74 11.11 8.81
N LEU A 115 -19.34 11.12 9.98
CA LEU A 115 -19.89 9.91 10.59
C LEU A 115 -21.03 9.32 9.76
N ASP A 116 -21.92 10.14 9.24
CA ASP A 116 -23.01 9.70 8.36
C ASP A 116 -22.48 9.12 7.06
N LEU A 117 -21.51 9.79 6.42
CA LEU A 117 -20.87 9.27 5.21
C LEU A 117 -20.18 7.92 5.46
N LEU A 118 -19.48 7.76 6.59
CA LEU A 118 -18.81 6.51 6.97
C LEU A 118 -19.82 5.38 7.23
N ALA A 119 -21.00 5.70 7.78
CA ALA A 119 -22.08 4.72 7.93
C ALA A 119 -22.56 4.19 6.57
N VAL A 120 -22.71 5.08 5.57
CA VAL A 120 -23.09 4.66 4.21
C VAL A 120 -21.95 3.87 3.54
N VAL A 121 -20.68 4.29 3.71
CA VAL A 121 -19.51 3.54 3.21
C VAL A 121 -19.51 2.12 3.77
N LYS A 122 -19.86 1.93 5.06
CA LYS A 122 -19.98 0.59 5.65
C LYS A 122 -20.97 -0.26 4.90
N HIS A 123 -22.17 0.25 4.59
CA HIS A 123 -23.18 -0.50 3.84
C HIS A 123 -22.70 -0.90 2.45
N GLU A 124 -22.03 0.01 1.72
CA GLU A 124 -21.44 -0.29 0.42
C GLU A 124 -20.37 -1.39 0.50
N VAL A 125 -19.54 -1.35 1.56
CA VAL A 125 -18.46 -2.32 1.76
C VAL A 125 -18.98 -3.71 2.14
N LEU A 126 -20.14 -3.83 2.75
CA LEU A 126 -20.74 -5.14 3.03
C LEU A 126 -21.17 -5.91 1.77
N ALA A 127 -21.40 -5.21 0.67
CA ALA A 127 -21.80 -5.79 -0.61
C ALA A 127 -20.63 -6.11 -1.56
N ILE A 128 -19.37 -5.89 -1.15
CA ILE A 128 -18.23 -6.11 -2.04
C ILE A 128 -17.89 -7.59 -2.21
N SER A 129 -17.35 -7.92 -3.38
CA SER A 129 -16.80 -9.24 -3.69
C SER A 129 -15.32 -9.10 -4.09
N PRO A 130 -14.39 -9.17 -3.12
CA PRO A 130 -12.96 -9.04 -3.40
C PRO A 130 -12.44 -10.20 -4.25
N ASN A 131 -11.58 -9.88 -5.22
CA ASN A 131 -10.95 -10.85 -6.09
C ASN A 131 -9.45 -10.56 -6.23
N LEU A 132 -8.63 -11.59 -6.18
CA LEU A 132 -7.19 -11.49 -6.44
C LEU A 132 -6.96 -11.68 -7.94
N SER A 133 -6.67 -10.59 -8.64
CA SER A 133 -6.27 -10.61 -10.04
C SER A 133 -4.81 -10.16 -10.16
N ASN A 134 -4.02 -10.89 -10.95
CA ASN A 134 -2.65 -10.52 -11.27
C ASN A 134 -2.66 -9.59 -12.50
N SER A 135 -2.50 -8.28 -12.27
CA SER A 135 -2.24 -7.33 -13.36
C SER A 135 -0.88 -7.62 -14.02
N ALA A 136 -0.69 -7.10 -15.22
CA ALA A 136 0.62 -7.19 -15.91
C ALA A 136 1.75 -6.62 -15.05
N LEU A 137 1.49 -5.48 -14.37
CA LEU A 137 2.45 -4.87 -13.46
C LEU A 137 2.75 -5.76 -12.25
N SER A 138 1.73 -6.38 -11.64
CA SER A 138 1.92 -7.33 -10.54
C SER A 138 2.77 -8.52 -10.95
N GLN A 139 2.56 -9.06 -12.16
CA GLN A 139 3.38 -10.17 -12.69
C GLN A 139 4.84 -9.77 -12.85
N VAL A 140 5.10 -8.59 -13.40
CA VAL A 140 6.46 -8.08 -13.60
C VAL A 140 7.16 -7.84 -12.25
N ILE A 141 6.47 -7.24 -11.26
CA ILE A 141 7.00 -7.03 -9.91
C ILE A 141 7.36 -8.37 -9.24
N ASN A 142 6.50 -9.39 -9.37
CA ASN A 142 6.78 -10.72 -8.80
C ASN A 142 7.96 -11.43 -9.45
N GLN A 143 8.25 -11.16 -10.72
CA GLN A 143 9.38 -11.71 -11.47
C GLN A 143 10.65 -10.88 -11.34
N TRP A 144 10.55 -9.65 -10.83
CA TRP A 144 11.66 -8.73 -10.75
C TRP A 144 12.78 -9.27 -9.84
N LYS A 145 14.01 -9.04 -10.28
CA LYS A 145 15.23 -9.32 -9.53
C LYS A 145 16.20 -8.14 -9.72
N PRO A 146 17.07 -7.85 -8.76
CA PRO A 146 18.13 -6.84 -8.93
C PRO A 146 18.94 -7.11 -10.22
N GLY A 147 19.20 -6.04 -10.98
CA GLY A 147 19.91 -6.13 -12.26
C GLY A 147 19.04 -6.51 -13.47
N CYS A 148 17.73 -6.74 -13.29
CA CYS A 148 16.81 -7.07 -14.37
C CYS A 148 15.92 -5.86 -14.73
N GLU A 149 16.34 -5.05 -15.69
CA GLU A 149 15.66 -3.79 -16.06
C GLU A 149 14.57 -3.95 -17.15
N ALA A 150 14.44 -5.12 -17.76
CA ALA A 150 13.86 -5.24 -19.10
C ALA A 150 12.34 -5.02 -19.22
N ARG A 151 11.55 -4.82 -18.12
CA ARG A 151 10.08 -4.79 -18.20
C ARG A 151 9.39 -3.75 -17.32
N ILE A 152 10.14 -2.91 -16.60
CA ILE A 152 9.59 -1.87 -15.71
C ILE A 152 10.28 -0.55 -15.96
N SER A 153 9.67 0.56 -15.54
CA SER A 153 10.30 1.86 -15.63
C SER A 153 11.59 1.91 -14.78
N ARG A 154 12.56 2.74 -15.19
CA ARG A 154 13.80 2.93 -14.43
C ARG A 154 13.54 3.37 -13.00
N GLU A 155 12.55 4.24 -12.80
CA GLU A 155 12.13 4.70 -11.47
C GLU A 155 11.63 3.56 -10.59
N LEU A 156 10.74 2.71 -11.11
CA LEU A 156 10.25 1.56 -10.37
C LEU A 156 11.35 0.55 -10.08
N CYS A 157 12.25 0.30 -11.04
CA CYS A 157 13.42 -0.56 -10.84
C CYS A 157 14.29 -0.05 -9.70
N LEU A 158 14.59 1.26 -9.67
CA LEU A 158 15.37 1.91 -8.64
C LEU A 158 14.71 1.75 -7.25
N VAL A 159 13.41 2.05 -7.14
CA VAL A 159 12.67 1.93 -5.88
C VAL A 159 12.65 0.50 -5.38
N LEU A 160 12.49 -0.50 -6.27
CA LEU A 160 12.52 -1.91 -5.89
C LEU A 160 13.94 -2.34 -5.46
N THR A 161 15.00 -1.83 -6.09
CA THR A 161 16.39 -2.08 -5.70
C THR A 161 16.67 -1.54 -4.30
N LEU A 162 16.24 -0.30 -4.00
CA LEU A 162 16.40 0.29 -2.68
C LEU A 162 15.53 -0.41 -1.61
N ARG A 163 14.32 -0.87 -1.98
CA ARG A 163 13.50 -1.72 -1.09
C ARG A 163 14.24 -3.02 -0.74
N GLU A 164 14.94 -3.63 -1.69
CA GLU A 164 15.76 -4.83 -1.43
C GLU A 164 17.00 -4.48 -0.58
N ALA A 165 17.67 -3.36 -0.83
CA ALA A 165 18.76 -2.86 0.01
C ALA A 165 18.33 -2.72 1.48
N ARG A 166 17.18 -2.08 1.73
CA ARG A 166 16.60 -1.97 3.09
C ARG A 166 16.34 -3.32 3.72
N LYS A 167 15.80 -4.26 2.97
CA LYS A 167 15.55 -5.63 3.45
C LYS A 167 16.85 -6.35 3.81
N MET A 168 17.90 -6.19 3.00
CA MET A 168 19.23 -6.72 3.28
C MET A 168 19.81 -6.12 4.54
N LYS A 169 19.70 -4.81 4.76
CA LYS A 169 20.14 -4.12 5.98
C LYS A 169 19.40 -4.62 7.21
N LEU A 170 18.09 -4.75 7.14
CA LEU A 170 17.26 -5.30 8.21
C LEU A 170 17.58 -6.78 8.53
N SER A 171 18.13 -7.53 7.58
CA SER A 171 18.63 -8.90 7.79
C SER A 171 20.05 -8.98 8.33
N GLY A 172 20.67 -7.84 8.67
CA GLY A 172 21.99 -7.76 9.29
C GLY A 172 23.16 -7.73 8.30
N LYS A 173 22.94 -7.56 7.00
CA LYS A 173 24.04 -7.37 6.03
C LYS A 173 24.71 -6.03 6.25
N LYS A 174 26.05 -6.00 6.13
CA LYS A 174 26.84 -4.77 6.20
C LYS A 174 26.58 -3.90 4.97
N GLU A 175 26.61 -2.60 5.14
CA GLU A 175 26.37 -1.63 4.08
C GLU A 175 27.29 -1.83 2.88
N SER A 176 28.60 -2.05 3.12
CA SER A 176 29.57 -2.37 2.07
C SER A 176 29.17 -3.56 1.19
N GLN A 177 28.55 -4.59 1.77
CA GLN A 177 28.08 -5.76 1.04
C GLN A 177 26.81 -5.43 0.21
N ILE A 178 25.96 -4.54 0.72
CA ILE A 178 24.76 -4.07 0.02
C ILE A 178 25.15 -3.24 -1.19
N VAL A 179 26.05 -2.26 -0.99
CA VAL A 179 26.56 -1.38 -2.04
C VAL A 179 27.28 -2.19 -3.13
N GLU A 180 28.15 -3.11 -2.74
CA GLU A 180 28.81 -4.00 -3.71
C GLU A 180 27.82 -4.81 -4.54
N HIS A 181 26.82 -5.38 -3.89
CA HIS A 181 25.86 -6.28 -4.54
C HIS A 181 24.84 -5.57 -5.43
N LEU A 182 24.34 -4.41 -5.03
CA LEU A 182 23.21 -3.72 -5.70
C LEU A 182 23.64 -2.46 -6.48
N PHE A 183 24.81 -1.89 -6.17
CA PHE A 183 25.26 -0.60 -6.72
C PHE A 183 26.70 -0.67 -7.28
N ALA A 184 27.19 -1.89 -7.55
CA ALA A 184 28.54 -2.13 -8.10
C ALA A 184 29.66 -1.37 -7.35
N GLY A 185 29.54 -1.25 -6.02
CA GLY A 185 30.53 -0.59 -5.17
C GLY A 185 30.41 0.93 -5.08
N ASN A 186 29.44 1.56 -5.77
CA ASN A 186 29.25 3.01 -5.76
C ASN A 186 28.49 3.48 -4.51
N THR A 187 29.22 3.80 -3.45
CA THR A 187 28.65 4.25 -2.16
C THR A 187 27.97 5.60 -2.28
N GLU A 188 28.54 6.53 -3.04
CA GLU A 188 27.99 7.89 -3.19
C GLU A 188 26.62 7.85 -3.89
N GLU A 189 26.49 7.06 -4.95
CA GLU A 189 25.21 6.85 -5.64
C GLU A 189 24.18 6.21 -4.69
N TYR A 190 24.57 5.19 -3.92
CA TYR A 190 23.69 4.54 -2.94
C TYR A 190 23.15 5.52 -1.91
N GLU A 191 24.02 6.36 -1.32
CA GLU A 191 23.61 7.36 -0.31
C GLU A 191 22.66 8.39 -0.90
N GLN A 192 22.98 8.95 -2.07
CA GLN A 192 22.12 9.92 -2.76
C GLN A 192 20.73 9.34 -3.07
N LEU A 193 20.68 8.11 -3.55
CA LEU A 193 19.44 7.43 -3.86
C LEU A 193 18.63 7.06 -2.61
N CYS A 194 19.28 6.74 -1.50
CA CYS A 194 18.62 6.54 -0.21
C CYS A 194 17.93 7.82 0.25
N PHE A 195 18.60 8.97 0.21
CA PHE A 195 17.99 10.27 0.54
C PHE A 195 16.82 10.60 -0.38
N LEU A 196 16.94 10.34 -1.68
CA LEU A 196 15.89 10.63 -2.65
C LEU A 196 14.63 9.77 -2.39
N VAL A 197 14.80 8.50 -2.08
CA VAL A 197 13.70 7.53 -2.02
C VAL A 197 13.15 7.35 -0.62
N PHE A 198 13.98 7.41 0.43
CA PHE A 198 13.53 7.27 1.82
C PHE A 198 13.43 8.59 2.58
N GLY A 199 14.04 9.67 2.07
CA GLY A 199 14.16 10.96 2.77
C GLY A 199 15.22 10.97 3.88
N GLU A 200 15.94 9.87 4.05
CA GLU A 200 16.97 9.65 5.08
C GLU A 200 18.02 8.66 4.57
N ALA A 201 19.16 8.62 5.25
CA ALA A 201 20.13 7.54 5.05
C ALA A 201 19.54 6.20 5.56
N LEU A 202 19.80 5.12 4.85
CA LEU A 202 19.42 3.79 5.31
C LEU A 202 20.36 3.30 6.40
#